data_5aef0d4e94ad10b1050317d15fdd3e40
#
_entry.id   5aef0d4e94ad10b1050317d15fdd3e40
#
_cell.length_a   1.000
_cell.length_b   1.000
_cell.length_c   1.000
_cell.angle_alpha   90.00
_cell.angle_beta   90.00
_cell.angle_gamma   90.00
#
_symmetry.space_group_name_H-M   'P 1'
#
loop_
_entity.id
_entity.type
_entity.pdbx_description
1 polymer ?
#
loop_
_entity_poly.entity_id
_entity_poly.type
_entity_poly.pdbx_seq_one_letter_code
_entity_poly.pdbx_strand_id
1 'polypeptide(L)'
;ETMFDERMALPENTRTVEVEMQNETPEIIIGKATLMLYQSLKFELLSVIKSRPISFFEYFIVELLKKIGYKGVDSSNFDVIGKQEKEGIEGVMYQDELGIEKIYMQAKKWEMQVTSKDIRNFIGALSLKGTNKGVFITTSTFSPEAKAEAVQNPSHKIVLVDYDRLMHLAIKHNV
;
A
#
# COMPACT_ATOMS: atom_id res chain seq x y z
N GLU A 1 -65.51 6.59 10.66
CA GLU A 1 -64.83 5.33 10.24
C GLU A 1 -64.11 5.53 8.94
N THR A 2 -62.88 5.94 8.99
CA THR A 2 -61.86 5.68 7.96
C THR A 2 -60.49 5.87 8.60
N MET A 3 -59.94 4.74 9.01
CA MET A 3 -58.56 4.61 9.48
C MET A 3 -57.66 4.15 8.32
N PHE A 4 -56.42 4.62 8.37
CA PHE A 4 -55.25 4.12 7.68
C PHE A 4 -55.07 4.46 6.19
N ASP A 5 -54.31 5.50 5.92
CA ASP A 5 -53.25 5.46 4.93
C ASP A 5 -52.11 6.45 5.29
N GLU A 6 -51.40 6.17 6.38
CA GLU A 6 -50.06 6.71 6.59
C GLU A 6 -49.05 5.81 5.86
N ARG A 7 -48.89 6.03 4.56
CA ARG A 7 -47.71 5.54 3.86
C ARG A 7 -46.47 6.26 4.44
N MET A 8 -45.72 5.53 5.23
CA MET A 8 -44.41 5.94 5.66
C MET A 8 -43.60 6.44 4.42
N ALA A 9 -43.47 7.76 4.31
CA ALA A 9 -42.64 8.36 3.31
C ALA A 9 -41.17 7.98 3.63
N LEU A 10 -40.57 7.18 2.79
CA LEU A 10 -39.12 6.90 2.85
C LEU A 10 -38.35 8.22 2.86
N PRO A 11 -37.28 8.35 3.66
CA PRO A 11 -36.47 9.57 3.69
C PRO A 11 -35.99 9.94 2.26
N GLU A 12 -35.95 11.23 1.96
CA GLU A 12 -35.60 11.78 0.64
C GLU A 12 -34.29 11.20 0.08
N ASN A 13 -33.35 10.85 0.96
CA ASN A 13 -32.07 10.22 0.58
C ASN A 13 -32.23 8.81 -0.02
N THR A 14 -33.27 8.07 0.37
CA THR A 14 -33.59 6.75 -0.18
C THR A 14 -34.20 6.86 -1.58
N ARG A 15 -35.00 7.90 -1.83
CA ARG A 15 -35.60 8.16 -3.15
C ARG A 15 -34.57 8.58 -4.20
N THR A 16 -33.57 9.37 -3.82
CA THR A 16 -32.47 9.79 -4.74
C THR A 16 -31.65 8.59 -5.18
N VAL A 17 -31.32 7.68 -4.25
CA VAL A 17 -30.56 6.46 -4.55
C VAL A 17 -31.39 5.51 -5.44
N GLU A 18 -32.68 5.35 -5.19
CA GLU A 18 -33.57 4.51 -6.03
C GLU A 18 -33.70 5.05 -7.45
N VAL A 19 -33.79 6.38 -7.63
CA VAL A 19 -33.88 7.01 -8.96
C VAL A 19 -32.57 6.90 -9.73
N GLU A 20 -31.40 6.99 -9.08
CA GLU A 20 -30.11 6.77 -9.70
C GLU A 20 -29.92 5.31 -10.13
N MET A 21 -30.39 4.35 -9.34
CA MET A 21 -30.33 2.92 -9.68
C MET A 21 -31.23 2.52 -10.83
N GLN A 22 -32.35 3.22 -11.07
CA GLN A 22 -33.30 2.90 -12.15
C GLN A 22 -32.76 3.22 -13.55
N ASN A 23 -31.71 4.06 -13.68
CA ASN A 23 -31.12 4.45 -14.95
C ASN A 23 -29.81 3.71 -15.31
N GLU A 24 -29.35 2.80 -14.45
CA GLU A 24 -28.11 2.05 -14.66
C GLU A 24 -28.40 0.57 -14.94
N THR A 25 -27.60 -0.03 -15.80
CA THR A 25 -27.70 -1.48 -16.03
C THR A 25 -27.22 -2.26 -14.77
N PRO A 26 -27.72 -3.49 -14.56
CA PRO A 26 -27.28 -4.33 -13.42
C PRO A 26 -25.76 -4.51 -13.35
N GLU A 27 -25.08 -4.58 -14.49
CA GLU A 27 -23.63 -4.72 -14.59
C GLU A 27 -22.92 -3.48 -14.03
N ILE A 28 -23.41 -2.28 -14.31
CA ILE A 28 -22.88 -1.01 -13.79
C ILE A 28 -23.06 -0.97 -12.26
N ILE A 29 -24.22 -1.35 -11.76
CA ILE A 29 -24.53 -1.38 -10.33
C ILE A 29 -23.60 -2.36 -9.61
N ILE A 30 -23.43 -3.57 -10.14
CA ILE A 30 -22.53 -4.58 -9.60
C ILE A 30 -21.08 -4.07 -9.61
N GLY A 31 -20.65 -3.45 -10.71
CA GLY A 31 -19.30 -2.87 -10.82
C GLY A 31 -19.04 -1.79 -9.77
N LYS A 32 -19.98 -0.87 -9.57
CA LYS A 32 -19.90 0.17 -8.52
C LYS A 32 -19.87 -0.42 -7.12
N ALA A 33 -20.76 -1.36 -6.82
CA ALA A 33 -20.80 -2.03 -5.53
C ALA A 33 -19.50 -2.79 -5.24
N THR A 34 -18.97 -3.51 -6.21
CA THR A 34 -17.69 -4.21 -6.10
C THR A 34 -16.54 -3.23 -5.83
N LEU A 35 -16.50 -2.10 -6.54
CA LEU A 35 -15.48 -1.08 -6.32
C LEU A 35 -15.59 -0.48 -4.92
N MET A 36 -16.79 -0.18 -4.43
CA MET A 36 -17.01 0.32 -3.07
C MET A 36 -16.52 -0.66 -2.01
N LEU A 37 -16.89 -1.94 -2.14
CA LEU A 37 -16.42 -3.00 -1.24
C LEU A 37 -14.89 -3.12 -1.24
N TYR A 38 -14.29 -3.06 -2.43
CA TYR A 38 -12.84 -3.11 -2.58
C TYR A 38 -12.14 -1.92 -1.90
N GLN A 39 -12.66 -0.71 -2.03
CA GLN A 39 -12.12 0.48 -1.37
C GLN A 39 -12.30 0.41 0.16
N SER A 40 -13.46 -0.06 0.63
CA SER A 40 -13.71 -0.29 2.05
C SER A 40 -12.71 -1.28 2.64
N LEU A 41 -12.49 -2.40 1.97
CA LEU A 41 -11.51 -3.41 2.39
C LEU A 41 -10.08 -2.85 2.47
N LYS A 42 -9.66 -2.05 1.47
CA LYS A 42 -8.35 -1.36 1.51
C LYS A 42 -8.22 -0.46 2.74
N PHE A 43 -9.27 0.31 3.04
CA PHE A 43 -9.28 1.21 4.18
C PHE A 43 -9.20 0.44 5.51
N GLU A 44 -9.97 -0.64 5.66
CA GLU A 44 -9.94 -1.50 6.84
C GLU A 44 -8.57 -2.13 7.06
N LEU A 45 -7.97 -2.71 6.02
CA LEU A 45 -6.63 -3.29 6.08
C LEU A 45 -5.59 -2.25 6.49
N LEU A 46 -5.61 -1.07 5.88
CA LEU A 46 -4.72 0.02 6.24
C LEU A 46 -4.88 0.44 7.71
N SER A 47 -6.12 0.54 8.18
CA SER A 47 -6.43 0.88 9.58
C SER A 47 -5.87 -0.17 10.54
N VAL A 48 -6.02 -1.45 10.23
CA VAL A 48 -5.45 -2.55 11.01
C VAL A 48 -3.93 -2.44 11.06
N ILE A 49 -3.27 -2.24 9.91
CA ILE A 49 -1.79 -2.11 9.86
C ILE A 49 -1.33 -0.90 10.67
N LYS A 50 -2.02 0.24 10.55
CA LYS A 50 -1.67 1.47 11.28
C LYS A 50 -1.86 1.34 12.79
N SER A 51 -2.84 0.58 13.25
CA SER A 51 -3.11 0.37 14.68
C SER A 51 -2.14 -0.62 15.36
N ARG A 52 -1.45 -1.47 14.59
CA ARG A 52 -0.55 -2.51 15.12
C ARG A 52 0.87 -1.98 15.32
N PRO A 53 1.69 -2.66 16.15
CA PRO A 53 3.11 -2.33 16.31
C PRO A 53 3.89 -2.37 14.98
N ILE A 54 5.06 -1.73 14.95
CA ILE A 54 5.93 -1.73 13.76
C ILE A 54 6.32 -3.15 13.34
N SER A 55 6.57 -4.05 14.30
CA SER A 55 6.89 -5.46 14.04
C SER A 55 5.81 -6.22 13.27
N PHE A 56 4.53 -5.85 13.45
CA PHE A 56 3.45 -6.40 12.65
C PHE A 56 3.55 -5.94 11.19
N PHE A 57 3.87 -4.67 10.96
CA PHE A 57 4.06 -4.13 9.61
C PHE A 57 5.26 -4.78 8.91
N GLU A 58 6.34 -5.04 9.65
CA GLU A 58 7.50 -5.79 9.16
C GLU A 58 7.10 -7.19 8.69
N TYR A 59 6.44 -7.93 9.57
CA TYR A 59 5.96 -9.27 9.24
C TYR A 59 5.02 -9.26 8.03
N PHE A 60 4.09 -8.31 7.98
CA PHE A 60 3.16 -8.16 6.87
C PHE A 60 3.88 -7.95 5.52
N ILE A 61 4.91 -7.09 5.48
CA ILE A 61 5.70 -6.86 4.27
C ILE A 61 6.46 -8.12 3.86
N VAL A 62 7.07 -8.83 4.80
CA VAL A 62 7.77 -10.10 4.54
C VAL A 62 6.82 -11.10 3.88
N GLU A 63 5.65 -11.32 4.47
CA GLU A 63 4.67 -12.26 3.94
C GLU A 63 4.14 -11.84 2.56
N LEU A 64 3.90 -10.55 2.37
CA LEU A 64 3.49 -10.02 1.08
C LEU A 64 4.55 -10.30 0.00
N LEU A 65 5.82 -9.99 0.27
CA LEU A 65 6.91 -10.18 -0.69
C LEU A 65 7.15 -11.65 -1.01
N LYS A 66 7.06 -12.54 -0.02
CA LYS A 66 7.09 -14.00 -0.23
C LYS A 66 5.97 -14.45 -1.15
N LYS A 67 4.75 -13.97 -0.93
CA LYS A 67 3.57 -14.30 -1.75
C LYS A 67 3.66 -13.74 -3.17
N ILE A 68 4.32 -12.61 -3.36
CA ILE A 68 4.62 -12.05 -4.69
C ILE A 68 5.67 -12.92 -5.44
N GLY A 69 6.50 -13.67 -4.70
CA GLY A 69 7.50 -14.58 -5.26
C GLY A 69 8.95 -14.17 -5.05
N TYR A 70 9.21 -13.14 -4.24
CA TYR A 70 10.59 -12.80 -3.87
C TYR A 70 11.19 -13.84 -2.92
N LYS A 71 12.48 -14.11 -3.10
CA LYS A 71 13.25 -15.11 -2.31
C LYS A 71 14.11 -14.42 -1.26
N GLY A 72 14.55 -15.19 -0.25
CA GLY A 72 15.44 -14.68 0.80
C GLY A 72 14.86 -13.55 1.64
N VAL A 73 13.55 -13.33 1.56
CA VAL A 73 12.85 -12.39 2.44
C VAL A 73 12.59 -13.11 3.76
N ASP A 74 13.37 -12.75 4.77
CA ASP A 74 13.27 -13.31 6.11
C ASP A 74 13.30 -12.16 7.11
N SER A 75 12.64 -12.30 8.24
CA SER A 75 12.65 -11.32 9.33
C SER A 75 14.08 -11.05 9.85
N SER A 76 14.97 -12.03 9.76
CA SER A 76 16.39 -11.86 10.09
C SER A 76 17.16 -10.97 9.12
N ASN A 77 16.70 -10.86 7.88
CA ASN A 77 17.31 -10.00 6.84
C ASN A 77 16.90 -8.52 7.00
N PHE A 78 15.85 -8.24 7.77
CA PHE A 78 15.48 -6.87 8.14
C PHE A 78 16.38 -6.28 9.22
N ASP A 79 17.02 -7.13 10.03
CA ASP A 79 17.90 -6.69 11.11
C ASP A 79 19.30 -6.23 10.67
N VAL A 80 19.69 -6.47 9.41
CA VAL A 80 21.09 -6.34 8.99
C VAL A 80 21.48 -4.90 8.67
N ILE A 81 20.53 -4.01 8.38
CA ILE A 81 20.85 -2.69 7.78
C ILE A 81 20.59 -1.52 8.73
N GLY A 82 19.85 -1.65 9.81
CA GLY A 82 19.44 -0.47 10.54
C GLY A 82 19.15 -0.58 12.03
N LYS A 83 20.06 -1.08 12.85
CA LYS A 83 19.94 -0.95 14.32
C LYS A 83 19.94 0.49 14.85
N GLN A 84 20.08 1.51 14.00
CA GLN A 84 20.21 2.91 14.41
C GLN A 84 19.07 3.84 13.97
N GLU A 85 18.20 3.46 13.04
CA GLU A 85 17.07 4.31 12.67
C GLU A 85 15.78 3.79 13.28
N LYS A 86 15.28 4.49 14.29
CA LYS A 86 14.05 4.19 15.04
C LYS A 86 12.74 4.27 14.22
N GLU A 87 12.80 4.56 12.92
CA GLU A 87 11.62 4.93 12.13
C GLU A 87 11.50 4.24 10.76
N GLY A 88 12.34 3.29 10.42
CA GLY A 88 12.25 2.60 9.13
C GLY A 88 12.76 1.18 9.16
N ILE A 89 12.14 0.34 8.36
CA ILE A 89 12.58 -1.02 8.10
C ILE A 89 13.47 -0.96 6.88
N GLU A 90 14.66 -1.52 6.97
CA GLU A 90 15.53 -1.72 5.83
C GLU A 90 15.73 -3.22 5.65
N GLY A 91 15.53 -3.73 4.46
CA GLY A 91 15.65 -5.14 4.15
C GLY A 91 16.29 -5.38 2.79
N VAL A 92 16.73 -6.61 2.60
CA VAL A 92 17.22 -7.11 1.31
C VAL A 92 16.33 -8.26 0.88
N MET A 93 15.93 -8.25 -0.39
CA MET A 93 15.26 -9.36 -1.04
C MET A 93 16.01 -9.77 -2.28
N TYR A 94 15.81 -11.00 -2.72
CA TYR A 94 16.42 -11.53 -3.92
C TYR A 94 15.35 -11.78 -4.98
N GLN A 95 15.66 -11.40 -6.21
CA GLN A 95 14.76 -11.66 -7.34
C GLN A 95 14.83 -13.12 -7.78
N ASP A 96 15.95 -13.78 -7.54
CA ASP A 96 16.26 -15.14 -7.96
C ASP A 96 16.67 -16.02 -6.77
N GLU A 97 16.59 -17.34 -6.95
CA GLU A 97 16.94 -18.33 -5.92
C GLU A 97 18.44 -18.39 -5.60
N LEU A 98 19.29 -17.92 -6.53
CA LEU A 98 20.73 -17.92 -6.34
C LEU A 98 21.22 -16.66 -5.62
N GLY A 99 20.33 -15.66 -5.43
CA GLY A 99 20.67 -14.41 -4.74
C GLY A 99 21.60 -13.48 -5.54
N ILE A 100 21.61 -13.61 -6.86
CA ILE A 100 22.46 -12.78 -7.74
C ILE A 100 21.90 -11.34 -7.76
N GLU A 101 20.61 -11.19 -7.95
CA GLU A 101 19.94 -9.90 -8.03
C GLU A 101 19.40 -9.48 -6.67
N LYS A 102 20.06 -8.50 -6.04
CA LYS A 102 19.68 -7.91 -4.76
C LYS A 102 18.83 -6.67 -4.96
N ILE A 103 17.72 -6.61 -4.27
CA ILE A 103 16.85 -5.43 -4.21
C ILE A 103 16.78 -4.99 -2.75
N TYR A 104 17.15 -3.75 -2.50
CA TYR A 104 17.04 -3.18 -1.16
C TYR A 104 15.67 -2.57 -0.97
N MET A 105 15.18 -2.66 0.24
CA MET A 105 13.87 -2.18 0.61
C MET A 105 13.96 -1.23 1.80
N GLN A 106 13.21 -0.14 1.72
CA GLN A 106 12.90 0.71 2.85
C GLN A 106 11.39 0.73 3.07
N ALA A 107 10.95 0.51 4.30
CA ALA A 107 9.55 0.49 4.65
C ALA A 107 9.29 1.48 5.80
N LYS A 108 8.42 2.45 5.55
CA LYS A 108 8.10 3.52 6.51
C LYS A 108 6.62 3.46 6.90
N LYS A 109 6.37 3.08 8.14
CA LYS A 109 5.02 3.16 8.73
C LYS A 109 4.78 4.59 9.22
N TRP A 110 4.40 5.47 8.29
CA TRP A 110 4.24 6.90 8.54
C TRP A 110 2.80 7.37 8.31
N GLU A 111 2.43 8.42 9.03
CA GLU A 111 1.22 9.21 8.79
C GLU A 111 1.50 10.36 7.81
N MET A 112 2.68 10.96 7.90
CA MET A 112 3.09 12.06 7.04
C MET A 112 3.51 11.57 5.66
N GLN A 113 3.33 12.44 4.68
CA GLN A 113 3.73 12.19 3.30
C GLN A 113 5.26 12.05 3.17
N VAL A 114 5.70 11.07 2.39
CA VAL A 114 7.12 10.89 2.05
C VAL A 114 7.57 11.98 1.09
N THR A 115 8.67 12.63 1.40
CA THR A 115 9.21 13.79 0.68
C THR A 115 10.33 13.40 -0.30
N SER A 116 10.71 14.33 -1.19
CA SER A 116 11.88 14.16 -2.06
C SER A 116 13.18 13.96 -1.28
N LYS A 117 13.31 14.57 -0.09
CA LYS A 117 14.46 14.37 0.78
C LYS A 117 14.61 12.90 1.20
N ASP A 118 13.48 12.25 1.54
CA ASP A 118 13.49 10.85 1.95
C ASP A 118 13.94 9.94 0.81
N ILE A 119 13.49 10.25 -0.41
CA ILE A 119 13.90 9.50 -1.62
C ILE A 119 15.39 9.71 -1.90
N ARG A 120 15.92 10.94 -1.81
CA ARG A 120 17.35 11.20 -1.97
C ARG A 120 18.19 10.45 -0.94
N ASN A 121 17.76 10.44 0.31
CA ASN A 121 18.42 9.68 1.37
C ASN A 121 18.45 8.18 1.04
N PHE A 122 17.34 7.64 0.55
CA PHE A 122 17.27 6.24 0.14
C PHE A 122 18.17 5.93 -1.04
N ILE A 123 18.21 6.79 -2.07
CA ILE A 123 19.15 6.66 -3.21
C ILE A 123 20.60 6.66 -2.72
N GLY A 124 20.95 7.57 -1.80
CA GLY A 124 22.26 7.62 -1.19
C GLY A 124 22.62 6.32 -0.46
N ALA A 125 21.67 5.77 0.32
CA ALA A 125 21.86 4.49 0.99
C ALA A 125 22.07 3.32 0.01
N LEU A 126 21.31 3.27 -1.10
CA LEU A 126 21.50 2.27 -2.15
C LEU A 126 22.91 2.35 -2.75
N SER A 127 23.39 3.57 -3.06
CA SER A 127 24.73 3.79 -3.60
C SER A 127 25.84 3.29 -2.65
N LEU A 128 25.67 3.52 -1.33
CA LEU A 128 26.60 3.02 -0.31
C LEU A 128 26.60 1.49 -0.21
N LYS A 129 25.50 0.83 -0.56
CA LYS A 129 25.38 -0.64 -0.61
C LYS A 129 25.83 -1.24 -1.94
N GLY A 130 26.30 -0.42 -2.89
CA GLY A 130 26.75 -0.87 -4.21
C GLY A 130 25.60 -1.40 -5.08
N THR A 131 24.38 -0.93 -4.87
CA THR A 131 23.21 -1.32 -5.66
C THR A 131 22.49 -0.09 -6.22
N ASN A 132 21.75 -0.31 -7.29
CA ASN A 132 20.91 0.71 -7.90
C ASN A 132 19.43 0.33 -7.97
N LYS A 133 19.04 -0.78 -7.31
CA LYS A 133 17.67 -1.28 -7.30
C LYS A 133 17.10 -1.16 -5.89
N GLY A 134 15.97 -0.46 -5.75
CA GLY A 134 15.33 -0.28 -4.48
C GLY A 134 13.82 -0.21 -4.56
N VAL A 135 13.16 -0.60 -3.46
CA VAL A 135 11.71 -0.46 -3.26
C VAL A 135 11.49 0.35 -1.99
N PHE A 136 10.74 1.44 -2.11
CA PHE A 136 10.32 2.25 -0.96
C PHE A 136 8.83 2.01 -0.71
N ILE A 137 8.49 1.49 0.46
CA ILE A 137 7.13 1.13 0.86
C ILE A 137 6.69 2.06 1.99
N THR A 138 5.46 2.56 1.95
CA THR A 138 4.91 3.38 3.03
C THR A 138 3.43 3.13 3.27
N THR A 139 2.98 3.32 4.50
CA THR A 139 1.55 3.38 4.86
C THR A 139 0.92 4.75 4.58
N SER A 140 1.69 5.68 4.00
CA SER A 140 1.25 7.01 3.61
C SER A 140 1.30 7.19 2.09
N THR A 141 1.47 8.41 1.63
CA THR A 141 1.59 8.79 0.21
C THR A 141 2.96 9.37 -0.08
N PHE A 142 3.30 9.52 -1.36
CA PHE A 142 4.49 10.23 -1.83
C PHE A 142 4.11 11.60 -2.38
N SER A 143 4.89 12.62 -2.03
CA SER A 143 4.72 13.94 -2.64
C SER A 143 5.00 13.91 -4.15
N PRO A 144 4.48 14.86 -4.94
CA PRO A 144 4.81 14.97 -6.37
C PRO A 144 6.32 15.04 -6.61
N GLU A 145 7.04 15.77 -5.75
CA GLU A 145 8.50 15.92 -5.83
C GLU A 145 9.22 14.61 -5.49
N ALA A 146 8.70 13.82 -4.55
CA ALA A 146 9.24 12.50 -4.23
C ALA A 146 9.09 11.53 -5.41
N LYS A 147 7.93 11.55 -6.08
CA LYS A 147 7.68 10.74 -7.29
C LYS A 147 8.61 11.17 -8.43
N ALA A 148 8.79 12.48 -8.62
CA ALA A 148 9.70 13.01 -9.62
C ALA A 148 11.17 12.60 -9.35
N GLU A 149 11.62 12.71 -8.09
CA GLU A 149 12.96 12.32 -7.66
C GLU A 149 13.27 10.84 -7.97
N ALA A 150 12.31 9.95 -7.71
CA ALA A 150 12.46 8.52 -7.96
C ALA A 150 12.60 8.19 -9.46
N VAL A 151 12.00 9.00 -10.35
CA VAL A 151 12.01 8.77 -11.80
C VAL A 151 13.19 9.48 -12.48
N GLN A 152 13.57 10.66 -11.99
CA GLN A 152 14.60 11.50 -12.62
C GLN A 152 16.03 10.97 -12.46
N ASN A 153 16.26 9.99 -11.60
CA ASN A 153 17.58 9.42 -11.40
C ASN A 153 17.82 8.23 -12.35
N PRO A 154 18.53 8.40 -13.49
CA PRO A 154 18.67 7.36 -14.48
C PRO A 154 19.58 6.20 -14.00
N SER A 155 20.40 6.46 -12.97
CA SER A 155 21.32 5.47 -12.43
C SER A 155 20.67 4.51 -11.43
N HIS A 156 19.49 4.84 -10.92
CA HIS A 156 18.79 4.05 -9.91
C HIS A 156 17.37 3.70 -10.35
N LYS A 157 16.97 2.47 -10.15
CA LYS A 157 15.60 2.00 -10.37
C LYS A 157 14.87 1.92 -9.03
N ILE A 158 14.11 2.95 -8.72
CA ILE A 158 13.33 3.04 -7.48
C ILE A 158 11.86 2.77 -7.77
N VAL A 159 11.31 1.78 -7.08
CA VAL A 159 9.88 1.47 -7.10
C VAL A 159 9.25 2.06 -5.85
N LEU A 160 8.23 2.89 -6.04
CA LEU A 160 7.45 3.47 -4.94
C LEU A 160 6.16 2.67 -4.75
N VAL A 161 5.90 2.30 -3.51
CA VAL A 161 4.70 1.57 -3.08
C VAL A 161 4.05 2.36 -1.94
N ASP A 162 3.05 3.17 -2.29
CA ASP A 162 2.22 3.90 -1.32
C ASP A 162 1.16 2.98 -0.69
N TYR A 163 0.36 3.52 0.24
CA TYR A 163 -0.67 2.76 0.93
C TYR A 163 -1.67 2.13 -0.04
N ASP A 164 -2.05 2.82 -1.11
CA ASP A 164 -3.06 2.34 -2.06
C ASP A 164 -2.55 1.13 -2.83
N ARG A 165 -1.33 1.24 -3.37
CA ARG A 165 -0.65 0.14 -4.05
C ARG A 165 -0.33 -1.02 -3.11
N LEU A 166 0.06 -0.73 -1.86
CA LEU A 166 0.36 -1.73 -0.84
C LEU A 166 -0.88 -2.56 -0.52
N MET A 167 -2.02 -1.91 -0.26
CA MET A 167 -3.29 -2.60 0.02
C MET A 167 -3.80 -3.37 -1.20
N HIS A 168 -3.64 -2.81 -2.40
CA HIS A 168 -3.97 -3.54 -3.64
C HIS A 168 -3.17 -4.85 -3.75
N LEU A 169 -1.86 -4.80 -3.52
CA LEU A 169 -1.00 -5.99 -3.57
C LEU A 169 -1.38 -7.01 -2.48
N ALA A 170 -1.69 -6.55 -1.27
CA ALA A 170 -2.11 -7.41 -0.17
C ALA A 170 -3.39 -8.19 -0.51
N ILE A 171 -4.42 -7.51 -0.99
CA ILE A 171 -5.67 -8.14 -1.40
C ILE A 171 -5.44 -9.12 -2.55
N LYS A 172 -4.68 -8.69 -3.57
CA LYS A 172 -4.38 -9.52 -4.75
C LYS A 172 -3.66 -10.83 -4.39
N HIS A 173 -2.78 -10.80 -3.39
CA HIS A 173 -1.96 -11.94 -2.99
C HIS A 173 -2.44 -12.65 -1.71
N ASN A 174 -3.62 -12.28 -1.17
CA ASN A 174 -4.23 -12.87 0.02
C ASN A 174 -3.28 -12.87 1.25
N VAL A 175 -2.83 -11.68 1.62
CA VAL A 175 -1.98 -11.43 2.80
C VAL A 175 -2.77 -10.74 3.90
#